data_76f272cb458db1d845fadb9f2d24b53f
#
_entry.id   76f272cb458db1d845fadb9f2d24b53f
#
_cell.length_a   1.000
_cell.length_b   1.000
_cell.length_c   1.000
_cell.angle_alpha   90.00
_cell.angle_beta   90.00
_cell.angle_gamma   90.00
#
_symmetry.space_group_name_H-M   'P 1'
#
loop_
_entity.id
_entity.type
_entity.pdbx_description
1 polymer ?
#
loop_
_entity_poly.entity_id
_entity_poly.type
_entity_poly.pdbx_seq_one_letter_code
_entity_poly.pdbx_strand_id
1 'polypeptide(L)'
;MSHGDFNINAKTETAHGGLKTINATPTLNTHAVNKEYVDDNINNLDVKASCRVVVPDNVNIDISSAPTSIDSINLDNGDRVLIRSQTNKPENGIYIYNGAGNALTRAIDANSASELSRGSFTHIEEGSQGGIGFVLVTPNLAANNPVVLGTTDLDFNKMASASSFTS
;
A
#
# COMPACT_ATOMS: atom_id res chain seq x y z
N MET A 1 38.32 30.60 -26.70
CA MET A 1 37.52 29.37 -26.51
C MET A 1 36.31 29.71 -25.62
N SER A 2 35.15 29.72 -26.18
CA SER A 2 33.93 29.85 -25.37
C SER A 2 33.73 28.51 -24.69
N HIS A 3 33.80 28.48 -23.36
CA HIS A 3 33.21 27.39 -22.60
C HIS A 3 31.71 27.45 -22.83
N GLY A 4 31.18 26.43 -23.49
CA GLY A 4 29.72 26.30 -23.64
C GLY A 4 29.05 26.45 -22.29
N ASP A 5 28.15 27.40 -22.18
CA ASP A 5 27.35 27.58 -20.99
C ASP A 5 26.62 26.28 -20.71
N PHE A 6 27.09 25.58 -19.71
CA PHE A 6 26.36 24.45 -19.15
C PHE A 6 25.22 25.04 -18.37
N ASN A 7 24.16 25.44 -19.09
CA ASN A 7 22.97 26.00 -18.47
C ASN A 7 22.16 24.88 -17.85
N ILE A 8 22.56 24.49 -16.66
CA ILE A 8 21.70 23.75 -15.79
C ILE A 8 20.82 24.82 -15.14
N ASN A 9 19.50 24.78 -15.36
CA ASN A 9 18.50 25.59 -14.67
C ASN A 9 18.47 25.26 -13.17
N ALA A 10 19.58 25.45 -12.49
CA ALA A 10 19.68 25.35 -11.05
C ALA A 10 19.82 26.74 -10.48
N LYS A 11 18.85 27.20 -9.75
CA LYS A 11 18.81 28.52 -9.11
C LYS A 11 19.86 28.76 -8.04
N THR A 12 20.72 27.80 -7.73
CA THR A 12 21.78 27.96 -6.74
C THR A 12 22.96 27.03 -7.07
N GLU A 13 24.05 27.61 -7.57
CA GLU A 13 25.35 26.97 -7.57
C GLU A 13 26.08 27.35 -6.29
N THR A 14 26.32 26.39 -5.39
CA THR A 14 27.33 26.58 -4.36
C THR A 14 28.70 26.26 -4.94
N ALA A 15 29.58 27.24 -4.96
CA ALA A 15 30.87 27.28 -5.66
C ALA A 15 31.95 26.32 -5.13
N HIS A 16 31.65 25.35 -4.32
CA HIS A 16 32.65 24.44 -3.73
C HIS A 16 32.07 23.05 -3.57
N GLY A 17 31.98 22.27 -4.63
CA GLY A 17 31.82 20.81 -4.55
C GLY A 17 30.62 20.29 -3.74
N GLY A 18 29.71 21.17 -3.37
CA GLY A 18 28.50 20.81 -2.65
C GLY A 18 27.49 20.15 -3.57
N LEU A 19 26.70 19.25 -3.00
CA LEU A 19 25.58 18.59 -3.66
C LEU A 19 24.63 19.64 -4.26
N LYS A 20 24.44 19.57 -5.55
CA LYS A 20 23.51 20.46 -6.26
C LYS A 20 22.07 20.10 -5.91
N THR A 21 21.34 21.05 -5.37
CA THR A 21 19.91 20.86 -5.13
C THR A 21 19.12 21.00 -6.42
N ILE A 22 18.46 19.94 -6.86
CA ILE A 22 17.60 19.92 -8.04
C ILE A 22 16.16 20.10 -7.56
N ASN A 23 15.57 21.27 -7.82
CA ASN A 23 14.21 21.62 -7.39
C ASN A 23 13.18 21.59 -8.53
N ALA A 24 13.53 21.02 -9.67
CA ALA A 24 12.64 20.99 -10.83
C ALA A 24 12.05 19.59 -11.03
N THR A 25 10.75 19.54 -11.37
CA THR A 25 10.10 18.30 -11.83
C THR A 25 10.75 17.87 -13.16
N PRO A 26 11.21 16.63 -13.28
CA PRO A 26 11.76 16.12 -14.54
C PRO A 26 10.70 16.12 -15.64
N THR A 27 11.00 16.70 -16.79
CA THR A 27 10.10 16.71 -17.96
C THR A 27 10.63 15.87 -19.12
N LEU A 28 11.89 15.43 -19.05
CA LEU A 28 12.56 14.58 -20.04
C LEU A 28 13.18 13.36 -19.36
N ASN A 29 13.24 12.25 -20.08
CA ASN A 29 13.83 11.00 -19.58
C ASN A 29 15.33 11.09 -19.24
N THR A 30 16.00 12.14 -19.70
CA THR A 30 17.41 12.40 -19.45
C THR A 30 17.66 13.34 -18.27
N HIS A 31 16.61 13.88 -17.65
CA HIS A 31 16.76 14.77 -16.51
C HIS A 31 17.15 13.97 -15.26
N ALA A 32 18.07 14.53 -14.48
CA ALA A 32 18.33 14.00 -13.15
C ALA A 32 17.12 14.22 -12.25
N VAL A 33 16.77 13.21 -11.47
CA VAL A 33 15.68 13.27 -10.49
C VAL A 33 16.23 13.64 -9.11
N ASN A 34 15.51 14.45 -8.36
CA ASN A 34 15.79 14.67 -6.95
C ASN A 34 15.10 13.59 -6.09
N LYS A 35 15.54 13.49 -4.85
CA LYS A 35 14.98 12.53 -3.91
C LYS A 35 13.48 12.77 -3.69
N GLU A 36 13.06 14.02 -3.56
CA GLU A 36 11.66 14.41 -3.34
C GLU A 36 10.75 13.91 -4.49
N TYR A 37 11.17 14.11 -5.77
CA TYR A 37 10.42 13.60 -6.91
C TYR A 37 10.32 12.07 -6.92
N VAL A 38 11.41 11.38 -6.54
CA VAL A 38 11.41 9.92 -6.43
C VAL A 38 10.51 9.46 -5.29
N ASP A 39 10.63 10.08 -4.12
CA ASP A 39 9.82 9.76 -2.95
C ASP A 39 8.33 9.99 -3.24
N ASP A 40 7.96 11.10 -3.88
CA ASP A 40 6.58 11.42 -4.25
C ASP A 40 6.00 10.40 -5.26
N ASN A 41 6.81 9.93 -6.21
CA ASN A 41 6.35 8.94 -7.18
C ASN A 41 6.32 7.52 -6.61
N ILE A 42 7.19 7.20 -5.65
CA ILE A 42 7.17 5.93 -4.92
C ILE A 42 6.03 5.93 -3.90
N ASN A 43 5.76 7.06 -3.23
CA ASN A 43 4.66 7.21 -2.27
C ASN A 43 3.27 7.09 -2.93
N ASN A 44 3.16 7.25 -4.24
CA ASN A 44 1.93 6.91 -4.96
C ASN A 44 1.70 5.39 -5.09
N LEU A 45 2.72 4.57 -4.81
CA LEU A 45 2.63 3.12 -4.74
C LEU A 45 2.93 2.68 -3.30
N ASP A 46 1.94 2.76 -2.44
CA ASP A 46 2.02 2.37 -1.03
C ASP A 46 1.95 0.83 -0.92
N VAL A 47 3.09 0.18 -1.17
CA VAL A 47 3.21 -1.28 -1.14
C VAL A 47 3.41 -1.76 0.28
N LYS A 48 2.43 -2.53 0.78
CA LYS A 48 2.49 -3.21 2.08
C LYS A 48 3.14 -4.59 1.93
N ALA A 49 3.69 -5.09 3.02
CA ALA A 49 4.16 -6.48 3.04
C ALA A 49 3.00 -7.42 2.68
N SER A 50 3.33 -8.54 2.02
CA SER A 50 2.34 -9.54 1.59
C SER A 50 1.51 -10.09 2.75
N CYS A 51 0.31 -10.52 2.43
CA CYS A 51 -0.54 -11.27 3.35
C CYS A 51 -0.51 -12.75 2.98
N ARG A 52 -0.42 -13.63 3.95
CA ARG A 52 -0.47 -15.07 3.72
C ARG A 52 -1.78 -15.47 3.08
N VAL A 53 -2.88 -14.92 3.57
CA VAL A 53 -4.23 -15.25 3.11
C VAL A 53 -5.14 -14.02 3.13
N VAL A 54 -6.20 -14.05 2.35
CA VAL A 54 -7.30 -13.08 2.40
C VAL A 54 -8.58 -13.77 2.83
N VAL A 55 -9.39 -13.09 3.64
CA VAL A 55 -10.74 -13.56 3.98
C VAL A 55 -11.59 -13.59 2.69
N PRO A 56 -12.21 -14.74 2.35
CA PRO A 56 -13.05 -14.87 1.15
C PRO A 56 -14.21 -13.86 1.13
N ASP A 57 -14.74 -13.62 -0.07
CA ASP A 57 -15.89 -12.74 -0.27
C ASP A 57 -17.11 -13.22 0.54
N ASN A 58 -17.83 -12.27 1.09
CA ASN A 58 -19.05 -12.50 1.90
C ASN A 58 -18.81 -13.31 3.19
N VAL A 59 -17.59 -13.42 3.64
CA VAL A 59 -17.26 -14.02 4.93
C VAL A 59 -16.91 -12.91 5.91
N ASN A 60 -17.66 -12.84 7.02
CA ASN A 60 -17.28 -12.04 8.18
C ASN A 60 -16.47 -12.91 9.15
N ILE A 61 -15.44 -12.36 9.73
CA ILE A 61 -14.72 -12.98 10.84
C ILE A 61 -14.78 -12.09 12.07
N ASP A 62 -14.74 -12.69 13.24
CA ASP A 62 -14.62 -11.95 14.48
C ASP A 62 -13.17 -11.55 14.69
N ILE A 63 -12.88 -10.26 14.55
CA ILE A 63 -11.53 -9.72 14.77
C ILE A 63 -11.08 -9.79 16.22
N SER A 64 -12.01 -9.95 17.17
CA SER A 64 -11.70 -10.12 18.59
C SER A 64 -11.40 -11.58 18.99
N SER A 65 -11.76 -12.54 18.12
CA SER A 65 -11.57 -13.98 18.36
C SER A 65 -11.27 -14.70 17.04
N ALA A 66 -10.02 -14.69 16.64
CA ALA A 66 -9.59 -15.22 15.36
C ALA A 66 -9.85 -16.72 15.20
N PRO A 67 -10.29 -17.18 14.00
CA PRO A 67 -10.44 -18.60 13.71
C PRO A 67 -9.08 -19.31 13.59
N THR A 68 -9.06 -20.64 13.63
CA THR A 68 -7.85 -21.44 13.42
C THR A 68 -7.35 -21.41 11.98
N SER A 69 -8.24 -21.19 11.03
CA SER A 69 -7.96 -21.19 9.60
C SER A 69 -8.81 -20.17 8.86
N ILE A 70 -8.27 -19.64 7.78
CA ILE A 70 -8.97 -18.76 6.83
C ILE A 70 -8.72 -19.32 5.42
N ASP A 71 -9.77 -19.40 4.61
CA ASP A 71 -9.70 -19.91 3.22
C ASP A 71 -8.99 -21.29 3.12
N SER A 72 -9.28 -22.16 4.09
CA SER A 72 -8.68 -23.49 4.25
C SER A 72 -7.16 -23.51 4.58
N ILE A 73 -6.56 -22.35 4.85
CA ILE A 73 -5.18 -22.22 5.28
C ILE A 73 -5.14 -22.15 6.82
N ASN A 74 -4.44 -23.05 7.46
CA ASN A 74 -4.17 -22.98 8.88
C ASN A 74 -3.19 -21.85 9.17
N LEU A 75 -3.50 -21.01 10.15
CA LEU A 75 -2.70 -19.85 10.47
C LEU A 75 -1.75 -20.09 11.62
N ASP A 76 -0.55 -19.55 11.51
CA ASP A 76 0.47 -19.50 12.54
C ASP A 76 0.57 -18.08 13.14
N ASN A 77 1.01 -17.99 14.40
CA ASN A 77 1.23 -16.69 15.04
C ASN A 77 2.20 -15.82 14.20
N GLY A 78 1.82 -14.59 13.95
CA GLY A 78 2.57 -13.66 13.13
C GLY A 78 2.13 -13.60 11.66
N ASP A 79 1.27 -14.51 11.21
CA ASP A 79 0.74 -14.47 9.86
C ASP A 79 -0.01 -13.18 9.59
N ARG A 80 0.18 -12.65 8.40
CA ARG A 80 -0.55 -11.48 7.93
C ARG A 80 -1.80 -11.91 7.18
N VAL A 81 -2.91 -11.29 7.50
CA VAL A 81 -4.22 -11.59 6.93
C VAL A 81 -4.85 -10.32 6.38
N LEU A 82 -5.35 -10.37 5.16
CA LEU A 82 -6.19 -9.31 4.61
C LEU A 82 -7.66 -9.60 4.90
N ILE A 83 -8.31 -8.70 5.63
CA ILE A 83 -9.75 -8.68 5.84
C ILE A 83 -10.34 -7.60 4.94
N ARG A 84 -11.28 -7.95 4.06
CA ARG A 84 -11.81 -7.01 3.06
C ARG A 84 -13.31 -7.08 2.82
N SER A 85 -14.00 -8.03 3.45
CA SER A 85 -15.43 -8.30 3.19
C SER A 85 -16.29 -8.22 4.43
N GLN A 86 -15.82 -7.53 5.48
CA GLN A 86 -16.61 -7.31 6.69
C GLN A 86 -17.87 -6.49 6.36
N THR A 87 -18.98 -6.82 6.98
CA THR A 87 -20.20 -6.00 6.93
C THR A 87 -19.97 -4.62 7.53
N ASN A 88 -19.18 -4.55 8.61
CA ASN A 88 -18.65 -3.32 9.16
C ASN A 88 -17.32 -2.97 8.46
N LYS A 89 -17.38 -2.26 7.34
CA LYS A 89 -16.22 -1.97 6.48
C LYS A 89 -15.04 -1.26 7.16
N PRO A 90 -15.21 -0.40 8.18
CA PRO A 90 -14.07 0.12 8.96
C PRO A 90 -13.22 -0.95 9.65
N GLU A 91 -13.75 -2.17 9.84
CA GLU A 91 -12.99 -3.31 10.35
C GLU A 91 -12.10 -3.98 9.28
N ASN A 92 -12.32 -3.70 8.00
CA ASN A 92 -11.42 -4.19 6.96
C ASN A 92 -10.00 -3.67 7.16
N GLY A 93 -9.01 -4.38 6.63
CA GLY A 93 -7.60 -3.98 6.73
C GLY A 93 -6.65 -5.17 6.77
N ILE A 94 -5.40 -4.87 7.02
CA ILE A 94 -4.33 -5.86 7.17
C ILE A 94 -4.07 -6.10 8.65
N TYR A 95 -4.10 -7.36 9.03
CA TYR A 95 -3.98 -7.78 10.43
C TYR A 95 -2.89 -8.82 10.64
N ILE A 96 -2.41 -8.89 11.86
CA ILE A 96 -1.51 -9.94 12.37
C ILE A 96 -2.35 -10.94 13.17
N TYR A 97 -2.18 -12.21 12.86
CA TYR A 97 -2.78 -13.32 13.58
C TYR A 97 -2.01 -13.61 14.87
N ASN A 98 -2.72 -13.65 15.99
CA ASN A 98 -2.13 -13.84 17.33
C ASN A 98 -2.53 -15.19 17.96
N GLY A 99 -2.97 -16.13 17.14
CA GLY A 99 -3.46 -17.43 17.58
C GLY A 99 -4.99 -17.54 17.62
N ALA A 100 -5.49 -18.76 17.52
CA ALA A 100 -6.92 -19.03 17.56
C ALA A 100 -7.56 -18.54 18.86
N GLY A 101 -8.72 -17.91 18.76
CA GLY A 101 -9.44 -17.35 19.89
C GLY A 101 -8.87 -16.03 20.42
N ASN A 102 -7.74 -15.57 19.92
CA ASN A 102 -7.16 -14.27 20.29
C ASN A 102 -7.59 -13.18 19.31
N ALA A 103 -7.57 -11.93 19.78
CA ALA A 103 -7.83 -10.80 18.91
C ALA A 103 -6.75 -10.64 17.84
N LEU A 104 -7.18 -10.34 16.63
CA LEU A 104 -6.30 -9.87 15.55
C LEU A 104 -5.82 -8.44 15.87
N THR A 105 -4.58 -8.13 15.56
CA THR A 105 -4.04 -6.77 15.69
C THR A 105 -3.73 -6.20 14.31
N ARG A 106 -3.99 -4.91 14.08
CA ARG A 106 -3.62 -4.30 12.79
C ARG A 106 -2.12 -4.40 12.57
N ALA A 107 -1.73 -4.72 11.34
CA ALA A 107 -0.32 -4.76 10.96
C ALA A 107 0.31 -3.37 11.12
N ILE A 108 1.57 -3.32 11.54
CA ILE A 108 2.26 -2.07 11.88
C ILE A 108 2.34 -1.08 10.71
N ASP A 109 2.40 -1.57 9.49
CA ASP A 109 2.41 -0.81 8.25
C ASP A 109 0.99 -0.45 7.73
N ALA A 110 -0.05 -0.72 8.54
CA ALA A 110 -1.45 -0.48 8.21
C ALA A 110 -2.30 -0.15 9.46
N ASN A 111 -1.68 0.38 10.51
CA ASN A 111 -2.32 0.64 11.80
C ASN A 111 -2.59 2.11 12.10
N SER A 112 -2.32 3.01 11.16
CA SER A 112 -2.55 4.45 11.32
C SER A 112 -2.98 5.10 10.01
N ALA A 113 -3.49 6.32 10.12
CA ALA A 113 -3.88 7.13 8.96
C ALA A 113 -2.70 7.47 8.03
N SER A 114 -1.49 7.54 8.58
CA SER A 114 -0.27 7.78 7.81
C SER A 114 0.23 6.55 7.07
N GLU A 115 -0.19 5.36 7.52
CA GLU A 115 0.23 4.08 6.95
C GLU A 115 -0.75 3.53 5.90
N LEU A 116 -1.95 4.08 5.82
CA LEU A 116 -2.96 3.67 4.84
C LEU A 116 -3.34 4.83 3.96
N SER A 117 -2.96 4.76 2.71
CA SER A 117 -3.37 5.69 1.68
C SER A 117 -4.26 5.01 0.64
N ARG A 118 -5.01 5.80 -0.11
CA ARG A 118 -5.65 5.30 -1.32
C ARG A 118 -4.56 4.83 -2.29
N GLY A 119 -4.63 3.57 -2.70
CA GLY A 119 -3.59 2.92 -3.50
C GLY A 119 -2.66 2.03 -2.69
N SER A 120 -2.83 1.94 -1.36
CA SER A 120 -2.13 0.91 -0.56
C SER A 120 -2.38 -0.46 -1.16
N PHE A 121 -1.30 -1.17 -1.46
CA PHE A 121 -1.33 -2.44 -2.18
C PHE A 121 -0.72 -3.55 -1.33
N THR A 122 -1.34 -4.73 -1.34
CA THR A 122 -0.77 -5.95 -0.77
C THR A 122 -0.99 -7.14 -1.70
N HIS A 123 -0.08 -8.10 -1.66
CA HIS A 123 -0.14 -9.36 -2.41
C HIS A 123 -0.56 -10.50 -1.49
N ILE A 124 -1.33 -11.46 -2.00
CA ILE A 124 -1.76 -12.66 -1.28
C ILE A 124 -0.90 -13.85 -1.70
N GLU A 125 -0.38 -14.59 -0.73
CA GLU A 125 0.56 -15.70 -0.95
C GLU A 125 -0.16 -17.02 -1.18
N GLU A 126 -1.18 -17.33 -0.36
CA GLU A 126 -1.82 -18.64 -0.31
C GLU A 126 -3.36 -18.56 -0.37
N GLY A 127 -4.00 -19.69 -0.41
CA GLY A 127 -5.45 -19.84 -0.45
C GLY A 127 -6.03 -19.71 -1.86
N SER A 128 -7.34 -19.63 -1.97
CA SER A 128 -8.08 -19.54 -3.24
C SER A 128 -7.75 -18.28 -4.04
N GLN A 129 -7.17 -17.28 -3.39
CA GLN A 129 -6.77 -16.02 -4.00
C GLN A 129 -5.24 -15.78 -3.93
N GLY A 130 -4.47 -16.84 -3.72
CA GLY A 130 -3.01 -16.82 -3.82
C GLY A 130 -2.54 -16.32 -5.18
N GLY A 131 -1.52 -15.48 -5.20
CA GLY A 131 -1.01 -14.85 -6.43
C GLY A 131 -1.75 -13.57 -6.87
N ILE A 132 -2.77 -13.14 -6.12
CA ILE A 132 -3.57 -11.94 -6.45
C ILE A 132 -3.13 -10.75 -5.60
N GLY A 133 -3.05 -9.58 -6.23
CA GLY A 133 -2.86 -8.31 -5.56
C GLY A 133 -4.18 -7.61 -5.22
N PHE A 134 -4.20 -6.92 -4.09
CA PHE A 134 -5.33 -6.10 -3.65
C PHE A 134 -4.90 -4.67 -3.41
N VAL A 135 -5.74 -3.73 -3.79
CA VAL A 135 -5.51 -2.29 -3.64
C VAL A 135 -6.64 -1.64 -2.86
N LEU A 136 -6.29 -0.76 -1.93
CA LEU A 136 -7.25 0.06 -1.20
C LEU A 136 -7.80 1.15 -2.13
N VAL A 137 -9.08 1.08 -2.43
CA VAL A 137 -9.76 2.02 -3.34
C VAL A 137 -10.73 2.96 -2.64
N THR A 138 -10.94 2.82 -1.36
CA THR A 138 -11.90 3.56 -0.51
C THR A 138 -12.53 4.76 -1.24
N PRO A 139 -13.80 4.68 -1.61
CA PRO A 139 -14.48 5.74 -2.33
C PRO A 139 -14.59 6.99 -1.45
N ASN A 140 -14.56 8.17 -2.07
CA ASN A 140 -14.75 9.48 -1.42
C ASN A 140 -13.66 9.96 -0.45
N LEU A 141 -12.47 9.36 -0.43
CA LEU A 141 -11.33 10.04 0.14
C LEU A 141 -10.92 11.17 -0.81
N ALA A 142 -11.25 12.41 -0.46
CA ALA A 142 -10.65 13.56 -1.11
C ALA A 142 -9.12 13.50 -0.92
N ALA A 143 -8.36 14.08 -1.85
CA ALA A 143 -6.88 14.06 -1.81
C ALA A 143 -6.28 14.55 -0.47
N ASN A 144 -7.06 15.28 0.33
CA ASN A 144 -6.67 15.82 1.63
C ASN A 144 -7.45 15.21 2.81
N ASN A 145 -8.19 14.11 2.59
CA ASN A 145 -8.97 13.48 3.65
C ASN A 145 -8.30 12.16 4.03
N PRO A 146 -7.59 12.10 5.16
CA PRO A 146 -6.89 10.89 5.56
C PRO A 146 -7.88 9.78 5.92
N VAL A 147 -7.44 8.53 5.79
CA VAL A 147 -8.14 7.38 6.35
C VAL A 147 -8.23 7.56 7.87
N VAL A 148 -9.43 7.44 8.43
CA VAL A 148 -9.64 7.39 9.87
C VAL A 148 -10.01 5.95 10.25
N LEU A 149 -9.07 5.23 10.85
CA LEU A 149 -9.28 3.85 11.27
C LEU A 149 -10.45 3.74 12.24
N GLY A 150 -11.28 2.72 12.05
CA GLY A 150 -12.49 2.50 12.83
C GLY A 150 -13.70 3.36 12.40
N THR A 151 -13.53 4.27 11.44
CA THR A 151 -14.61 5.15 10.94
C THR A 151 -14.71 5.10 9.42
N THR A 152 -13.58 5.18 8.72
CA THR A 152 -13.57 5.17 7.25
C THR A 152 -13.79 3.75 6.74
N ASP A 153 -14.72 3.58 5.81
CA ASP A 153 -14.91 2.33 5.08
C ASP A 153 -13.64 1.98 4.30
N LEU A 154 -13.10 0.81 4.52
CA LEU A 154 -11.92 0.33 3.82
C LEU A 154 -12.33 -0.70 2.76
N ASP A 155 -12.27 -0.29 1.50
CA ASP A 155 -12.59 -1.15 0.36
C ASP A 155 -11.32 -1.59 -0.37
N PHE A 156 -11.00 -2.88 -0.29
CA PHE A 156 -9.88 -3.50 -1.01
C PHE A 156 -10.39 -4.26 -2.24
N ASN A 157 -9.98 -3.82 -3.41
CA ASN A 157 -10.35 -4.43 -4.68
C ASN A 157 -9.21 -5.24 -5.27
N LYS A 158 -9.57 -6.33 -5.94
CA LYS A 158 -8.60 -7.12 -6.72
C LYS A 158 -8.01 -6.28 -7.83
N MET A 159 -6.70 -6.34 -7.98
CA MET A 159 -6.07 -5.89 -9.22
C MET A 159 -6.34 -6.91 -10.32
N ALA A 160 -6.72 -6.42 -11.50
CA ALA A 160 -6.89 -7.30 -12.66
C ALA A 160 -5.57 -8.03 -12.96
N SER A 161 -5.63 -9.37 -13.02
CA SER A 161 -4.50 -10.14 -13.52
C SER A 161 -4.48 -10.08 -15.06
N ALA A 162 -3.30 -10.18 -15.66
CA ALA A 162 -3.15 -10.18 -17.12
C ALA A 162 -3.90 -11.36 -17.82
N SER A 163 -4.31 -12.38 -17.06
CA SER A 163 -5.13 -13.49 -17.56
C SER A 163 -6.60 -13.12 -17.82
N SER A 164 -7.03 -11.92 -17.46
CA SER A 164 -8.39 -11.41 -17.75
C SER A 164 -8.56 -10.95 -19.21
N PHE A 165 -7.51 -10.97 -20.01
CA PHE A 165 -7.52 -10.60 -21.43
C PHE A 165 -7.50 -11.83 -22.34
N THR A 166 -8.41 -12.78 -22.15
CA THR A 166 -8.70 -13.78 -23.17
C THR A 166 -9.67 -13.18 -24.18
N SER A 167 -9.15 -12.97 -25.36
CA SER A 167 -9.95 -12.64 -26.55
C SER A 167 -10.90 -13.76 -26.93
#